data_486f9fee94e2bf8da1947460525898e2
#
_entry.id   486f9fee94e2bf8da1947460525898e2
#
_cell.length_a   1.000
_cell.length_b   1.000
_cell.length_c   1.000
_cell.angle_alpha   90.00
_cell.angle_beta   90.00
_cell.angle_gamma   90.00
#
_symmetry.space_group_name_H-M   'P 1'
#
loop_
_entity.id
_entity.type
_entity.pdbx_description
1 polymer ?
#
loop_
_entity_poly.entity_id
_entity_poly.type
_entity_poly.pdbx_seq_one_letter_code
_entity_poly.pdbx_strand_id
1 'polypeptide(L)'
;FAFNATVIYQVHILRRLGHKYGFLDGDKHARDGVPDVGVAKVVTSLYKTTGSRLILSVFLSYNQSQRPSQMSWAWLPLEIGLYGIVLDFWFYWYHRLMHDVSYLWKYHRTHHLTKHPNPLLAAYADHEQEFFDMVGVPVMTYFSLKLFGLPMGFYEWWICHEYVAFAEVLGHSGLRIHSGVPSTMGWLLQMFDAEIVIEDHDLHHRKGWRKSHNYGKQTRLWDRIFGTCTERIESEKGNIDYENTAEMPLF
;
A
#
# COMPACT_ATOMS: atom_id res chain seq x y z
N PHE A 1 6.71 11.94 14.68
CA PHE A 1 6.60 13.14 13.81
C PHE A 1 7.20 12.89 12.43
N ALA A 2 8.45 12.38 12.31
CA ALA A 2 9.11 12.17 11.01
C ALA A 2 8.29 11.30 10.07
N PHE A 3 7.86 10.12 10.52
CA PHE A 3 7.02 9.20 9.74
C PHE A 3 5.77 9.90 9.17
N ASN A 4 5.01 10.59 10.02
CA ASN A 4 3.79 11.27 9.56
C ASN A 4 4.09 12.42 8.59
N ALA A 5 5.18 13.15 8.82
CA ALA A 5 5.61 14.21 7.92
C ALA A 5 5.97 13.67 6.53
N THR A 6 6.66 12.51 6.47
CA THR A 6 6.98 11.81 5.22
C THR A 6 5.70 11.40 4.48
N VAL A 7 4.73 10.80 5.17
CA VAL A 7 3.46 10.38 4.54
C VAL A 7 2.67 11.59 4.03
N ILE A 8 2.56 12.67 4.81
CA ILE A 8 1.88 13.90 4.37
C ILE A 8 2.56 14.48 3.13
N TYR A 9 3.89 14.46 3.09
CA TYR A 9 4.65 14.93 1.95
C TYR A 9 4.41 14.07 0.71
N GLN A 10 4.39 12.75 0.85
CA GLN A 10 4.07 11.80 -0.22
C GLN A 10 2.67 12.08 -0.81
N VAL A 11 1.66 12.24 0.05
CA VAL A 11 0.30 12.63 -0.38
C VAL A 11 0.32 13.92 -1.18
N HIS A 12 1.06 14.93 -0.72
CA HIS A 12 1.17 16.21 -1.43
C HIS A 12 1.79 16.07 -2.82
N ILE A 13 2.89 15.34 -2.93
CA ILE A 13 3.57 15.07 -4.21
C ILE A 13 2.65 14.32 -5.16
N LEU A 14 2.02 13.24 -4.72
CA LEU A 14 1.12 12.45 -5.57
C LEU A 14 -0.08 13.24 -6.06
N ARG A 15 -0.64 14.13 -5.25
CA ARG A 15 -1.70 15.04 -5.70
C ARG A 15 -1.20 16.02 -6.77
N ARG A 16 0.00 16.58 -6.62
CA ARG A 16 0.59 17.45 -7.65
C ARG A 16 0.82 16.70 -8.97
N LEU A 17 1.28 15.46 -8.90
CA LEU A 17 1.42 14.61 -10.08
C LEU A 17 0.08 14.36 -10.77
N GLY A 18 -0.98 14.11 -10.01
CA GLY A 18 -2.34 13.95 -10.54
C GLY A 18 -2.82 15.18 -11.32
N HIS A 19 -2.55 16.38 -10.80
CA HIS A 19 -2.87 17.62 -11.51
C HIS A 19 -2.01 17.84 -12.77
N LYS A 20 -0.81 17.27 -12.83
CA LYS A 20 0.09 17.42 -13.98
C LYS A 20 -0.16 16.38 -15.07
N TYR A 21 -0.36 15.12 -14.70
CA TYR A 21 -0.41 13.99 -15.64
C TYR A 21 -1.82 13.40 -15.83
N GLY A 22 -2.78 13.82 -15.01
CA GLY A 22 -4.14 13.32 -15.05
C GLY A 22 -4.34 12.05 -14.23
N PHE A 23 -5.56 11.55 -14.29
CA PHE A 23 -6.02 10.39 -13.55
C PHE A 23 -6.49 9.28 -14.47
N LEU A 24 -6.53 8.07 -13.96
CA LEU A 24 -7.11 6.91 -14.61
C LEU A 24 -8.61 7.14 -14.92
N ASP A 25 -9.18 6.33 -15.78
CA ASP A 25 -10.54 6.46 -16.30
C ASP A 25 -10.74 7.66 -17.23
N GLY A 26 -9.66 8.08 -17.89
CA GLY A 26 -9.68 9.17 -18.86
C GLY A 26 -10.11 10.51 -18.27
N ASP A 27 -9.91 10.72 -16.98
CA ASP A 27 -10.36 11.89 -16.20
C ASP A 27 -11.88 12.14 -16.29
N LYS A 28 -12.66 11.11 -16.61
CA LYS A 28 -14.13 11.23 -16.73
C LYS A 28 -14.80 11.55 -15.41
N HIS A 29 -14.18 11.11 -14.32
CA HIS A 29 -14.68 11.32 -12.97
C HIS A 29 -13.64 12.09 -12.15
N ALA A 30 -14.10 13.09 -11.42
CA ALA A 30 -13.27 13.68 -10.36
C ALA A 30 -12.98 12.62 -9.31
N ARG A 31 -11.76 12.65 -8.75
CA ARG A 31 -11.44 11.77 -7.62
C ARG A 31 -12.31 12.11 -6.42
N ASP A 32 -12.75 11.07 -5.71
CA ASP A 32 -13.65 11.21 -4.57
C ASP A 32 -13.05 12.17 -3.52
N GLY A 33 -13.87 13.07 -3.01
CA GLY A 33 -13.52 13.90 -1.87
C GLY A 33 -13.55 13.10 -0.58
N VAL A 34 -12.79 13.51 0.42
CA VAL A 34 -12.96 12.99 1.79
C VAL A 34 -14.30 13.49 2.31
N PRO A 35 -15.25 12.60 2.68
CA PRO A 35 -16.53 13.04 3.24
C PRO A 35 -16.31 13.89 4.48
N ASP A 36 -17.06 14.99 4.62
CA ASP A 36 -16.93 15.93 5.76
C ASP A 36 -16.99 15.20 7.11
N VAL A 37 -17.89 14.24 7.24
CA VAL A 37 -18.01 13.38 8.43
C VAL A 37 -16.84 12.43 8.61
N GLY A 38 -16.03 12.23 7.58
CA GLY A 38 -14.89 11.32 7.57
C GLY A 38 -13.58 11.97 7.99
N VAL A 39 -13.43 13.28 7.93
CA VAL A 39 -12.16 13.96 8.23
C VAL A 39 -11.70 13.68 9.67
N ALA A 40 -12.57 13.83 10.65
CA ALA A 40 -12.26 13.52 12.04
C ALA A 40 -11.93 12.04 12.26
N LYS A 41 -12.62 11.15 11.53
CA LYS A 41 -12.38 9.70 11.54
C LYS A 41 -11.00 9.37 10.98
N VAL A 42 -10.65 9.90 9.81
CA VAL A 42 -9.32 9.70 9.18
C VAL A 42 -8.21 10.21 10.09
N VAL A 43 -8.31 11.41 10.63
CA VAL A 43 -7.31 11.97 11.54
C VAL A 43 -7.17 11.13 12.80
N THR A 44 -8.29 10.71 13.40
CA THR A 44 -8.27 9.87 14.60
C THR A 44 -7.69 8.49 14.32
N SER A 45 -8.04 7.89 13.19
CA SER A 45 -7.53 6.59 12.76
C SER A 45 -6.02 6.66 12.53
N LEU A 46 -5.56 7.61 11.73
CA LEU A 46 -4.13 7.85 11.49
C LEU A 46 -3.34 8.03 12.80
N TYR A 47 -3.87 8.80 13.74
CA TYR A 47 -3.19 9.04 15.01
C TYR A 47 -3.10 7.77 15.85
N LYS A 48 -4.20 7.01 15.98
CA LYS A 48 -4.26 5.80 16.79
C LYS A 48 -3.48 4.65 16.16
N THR A 49 -3.71 4.37 14.90
CA THR A 49 -3.12 3.21 14.22
C THR A 49 -1.64 3.42 13.93
N THR A 50 -1.24 4.60 13.46
CA THR A 50 0.19 4.94 13.29
C THR A 50 0.91 4.92 14.64
N GLY A 51 0.32 5.50 15.68
CA GLY A 51 0.89 5.47 17.02
C GLY A 51 1.06 4.05 17.54
N SER A 52 0.02 3.22 17.45
CA SER A 52 0.07 1.82 17.88
C SER A 52 1.12 1.01 17.13
N ARG A 53 1.21 1.19 15.81
CA ARG A 53 2.22 0.52 14.97
C ARG A 53 3.63 0.90 15.40
N LEU A 54 3.90 2.18 15.59
CA LEU A 54 5.22 2.66 15.98
C LEU A 54 5.60 2.21 17.40
N ILE A 55 4.66 2.24 18.35
CA ILE A 55 4.86 1.74 19.70
C ILE A 55 5.21 0.25 19.69
N LEU A 56 4.48 -0.56 18.92
CA LEU A 56 4.77 -1.99 18.78
C LEU A 56 6.12 -2.23 18.11
N SER A 57 6.49 -1.46 17.09
CA SER A 57 7.79 -1.57 16.44
C SER A 57 8.93 -1.30 17.41
N VAL A 58 8.79 -0.27 18.24
CA VAL A 58 9.77 0.02 19.31
C VAL A 58 9.82 -1.13 20.31
N PHE A 59 8.68 -1.57 20.81
CA PHE A 59 8.61 -2.62 21.83
C PHE A 59 9.18 -3.96 21.36
N LEU A 60 8.93 -4.35 20.11
CA LEU A 60 9.34 -5.65 19.57
C LEU A 60 10.77 -5.68 19.06
N SER A 61 11.32 -4.57 18.58
CA SER A 61 12.58 -4.59 17.83
C SER A 61 13.61 -3.55 18.22
N TYR A 62 13.23 -2.50 18.99
CA TYR A 62 14.18 -1.45 19.34
C TYR A 62 15.21 -1.92 20.39
N ASN A 63 16.48 -1.67 20.07
CA ASN A 63 17.58 -1.89 20.99
C ASN A 63 18.42 -0.61 21.10
N GLN A 64 18.46 -0.03 22.30
CA GLN A 64 19.16 1.22 22.58
C GLN A 64 20.66 1.17 22.28
N SER A 65 21.28 -0.02 22.34
CA SER A 65 22.70 -0.19 22.01
C SER A 65 22.99 -0.22 20.51
N GLN A 66 21.95 -0.43 19.66
CA GLN A 66 22.10 -0.50 18.22
C GLN A 66 21.96 0.89 17.60
N ARG A 67 23.00 1.33 16.90
CA ARG A 67 22.98 2.58 16.13
C ARG A 67 22.41 2.34 14.72
N PRO A 68 21.84 3.36 14.05
CA PRO A 68 21.37 3.23 12.67
C PRO A 68 22.44 2.72 11.70
N SER A 69 23.71 3.13 11.91
CA SER A 69 24.84 2.68 11.10
C SER A 69 25.19 1.19 11.26
N GLN A 70 24.67 0.54 12.29
CA GLN A 70 24.91 -0.87 12.61
C GLN A 70 23.79 -1.79 12.12
N MET A 71 22.84 -1.27 11.36
CA MET A 71 21.82 -2.14 10.75
C MET A 71 22.45 -3.09 9.73
N SER A 72 21.75 -4.17 9.42
CA SER A 72 22.23 -5.26 8.56
C SER A 72 22.13 -4.87 7.07
N TRP A 73 22.94 -3.90 6.63
CA TRP A 73 22.88 -3.33 5.27
C TRP A 73 22.89 -4.37 4.15
N ALA A 74 23.63 -5.46 4.31
CA ALA A 74 23.70 -6.52 3.32
C ALA A 74 22.37 -7.28 3.16
N TRP A 75 21.56 -7.34 4.22
CA TRP A 75 20.24 -8.00 4.21
C TRP A 75 19.09 -7.06 3.81
N LEU A 76 19.30 -5.75 3.98
CA LEU A 76 18.24 -4.76 3.77
C LEU A 76 17.52 -4.86 2.42
N PRO A 77 18.20 -5.03 1.26
CA PRO A 77 17.50 -5.19 -0.02
C PRO A 77 16.60 -6.43 -0.06
N LEU A 78 17.05 -7.53 0.52
CA LEU A 78 16.27 -8.77 0.60
C LEU A 78 15.08 -8.60 1.56
N GLU A 79 15.31 -7.95 2.70
CA GLU A 79 14.27 -7.67 3.69
C GLU A 79 13.16 -6.80 3.10
N ILE A 80 13.49 -5.70 2.40
CA ILE A 80 12.49 -4.84 1.74
C ILE A 80 11.68 -5.63 0.72
N GLY A 81 12.34 -6.41 -0.14
CA GLY A 81 11.65 -7.18 -1.18
C GLY A 81 10.74 -8.27 -0.61
N LEU A 82 11.25 -9.05 0.34
CA LEU A 82 10.48 -10.10 0.98
C LEU A 82 9.39 -9.54 1.90
N TYR A 83 9.64 -8.39 2.52
CA TYR A 83 8.62 -7.73 3.35
C TYR A 83 7.35 -7.45 2.55
N GLY A 84 7.49 -6.86 1.35
CA GLY A 84 6.35 -6.61 0.47
C GLY A 84 5.60 -7.89 0.08
N ILE A 85 6.32 -8.95 -0.27
CA ILE A 85 5.73 -10.23 -0.67
C ILE A 85 4.99 -10.91 0.49
N VAL A 86 5.62 -10.99 1.66
CA VAL A 86 5.05 -11.65 2.85
C VAL A 86 3.92 -10.84 3.46
N LEU A 87 4.07 -9.50 3.50
CA LEU A 87 2.99 -8.60 3.92
C LEU A 87 1.77 -8.82 3.04
N ASP A 88 1.99 -8.86 1.74
CA ASP A 88 0.91 -9.01 0.77
C ASP A 88 0.21 -10.38 0.87
N PHE A 89 0.91 -11.44 1.30
CA PHE A 89 0.28 -12.73 1.61
C PHE A 89 -0.76 -12.58 2.73
N TRP A 90 -0.36 -12.00 3.86
CA TRP A 90 -1.27 -11.81 4.99
C TRP A 90 -2.39 -10.84 4.66
N PHE A 91 -2.05 -9.74 3.95
CA PHE A 91 -3.02 -8.75 3.50
C PHE A 91 -4.02 -9.35 2.50
N TYR A 92 -3.57 -10.11 1.51
CA TYR A 92 -4.43 -10.76 0.52
C TYR A 92 -5.53 -11.59 1.19
N TRP A 93 -5.16 -12.47 2.13
CA TRP A 93 -6.14 -13.30 2.82
C TRP A 93 -7.07 -12.49 3.71
N TYR A 94 -6.50 -11.57 4.48
CA TYR A 94 -7.29 -10.62 5.29
C TYR A 94 -8.29 -9.86 4.42
N HIS A 95 -7.83 -9.21 3.35
CA HIS A 95 -8.61 -8.39 2.45
C HIS A 95 -9.71 -9.20 1.73
N ARG A 96 -9.35 -10.37 1.16
CA ARG A 96 -10.29 -11.27 0.53
C ARG A 96 -11.37 -11.75 1.49
N LEU A 97 -11.02 -12.11 2.73
CA LEU A 97 -12.00 -12.48 3.75
C LEU A 97 -12.96 -11.34 4.09
N MET A 98 -12.46 -10.09 4.12
CA MET A 98 -13.32 -8.92 4.32
C MET A 98 -14.37 -8.77 3.21
N HIS A 99 -14.06 -9.17 1.97
CA HIS A 99 -15.01 -9.19 0.86
C HIS A 99 -15.93 -10.41 0.87
N ASP A 100 -15.39 -11.59 1.10
CA ASP A 100 -16.13 -12.85 0.93
C ASP A 100 -17.09 -13.12 2.10
N VAL A 101 -16.72 -12.75 3.33
CA VAL A 101 -17.48 -13.01 4.54
C VAL A 101 -18.40 -11.84 4.88
N SER A 102 -19.72 -12.06 4.82
CA SER A 102 -20.75 -11.02 5.03
C SER A 102 -20.59 -10.25 6.35
N TYR A 103 -20.21 -10.95 7.42
CA TYR A 103 -20.02 -10.34 8.73
C TYR A 103 -18.80 -9.39 8.75
N LEU A 104 -17.75 -9.70 8.01
CA LEU A 104 -16.53 -8.90 7.93
C LEU A 104 -16.68 -7.72 6.98
N TRP A 105 -17.46 -7.88 5.91
CA TRP A 105 -17.73 -6.82 4.91
C TRP A 105 -18.20 -5.51 5.54
N LYS A 106 -18.94 -5.55 6.63
CA LYS A 106 -19.40 -4.32 7.31
C LYS A 106 -18.26 -3.38 7.70
N TYR A 107 -17.07 -3.91 8.04
CA TYR A 107 -15.91 -3.12 8.42
C TYR A 107 -15.15 -2.58 7.21
N HIS A 108 -15.15 -3.33 6.10
CA HIS A 108 -14.44 -2.95 4.87
C HIS A 108 -15.28 -2.08 3.92
N ARG A 109 -16.59 -2.17 4.03
CA ARG A 109 -17.52 -1.40 3.18
C ARG A 109 -17.28 0.10 3.20
N THR A 110 -16.89 0.66 4.33
CA THR A 110 -16.61 2.08 4.47
C THR A 110 -15.46 2.53 3.57
N HIS A 111 -14.41 1.71 3.46
CA HIS A 111 -13.29 1.95 2.56
C HIS A 111 -13.75 1.96 1.09
N HIS A 112 -14.61 1.06 0.71
CA HIS A 112 -15.18 0.94 -0.64
C HIS A 112 -16.30 1.95 -0.98
N LEU A 113 -16.65 2.88 -0.11
CA LEU A 113 -17.50 4.02 -0.49
C LEU A 113 -16.81 4.93 -1.51
N THR A 114 -15.50 4.86 -1.57
CA THR A 114 -14.68 5.59 -2.52
C THR A 114 -14.48 4.76 -3.80
N LYS A 115 -15.03 5.24 -4.91
CA LYS A 115 -14.94 4.57 -6.22
C LYS A 115 -13.79 5.10 -7.08
N HIS A 116 -13.44 6.35 -6.89
CA HIS A 116 -12.33 7.03 -7.55
C HIS A 116 -11.40 7.61 -6.47
N PRO A 117 -10.66 6.74 -5.74
CA PRO A 117 -9.89 7.19 -4.59
C PRO A 117 -8.80 8.18 -4.97
N ASN A 118 -8.40 8.96 -3.99
CA ASN A 118 -7.21 9.81 -4.04
C ASN A 118 -6.27 9.46 -2.87
N PRO A 119 -5.04 9.96 -2.84
CA PRO A 119 -4.07 9.58 -1.81
C PRO A 119 -4.53 9.78 -0.35
N LEU A 120 -5.45 10.72 -0.09
CA LEU A 120 -6.00 10.96 1.25
C LEU A 120 -6.94 9.84 1.71
N LEU A 121 -7.55 9.13 0.75
CA LEU A 121 -8.52 8.08 1.03
C LEU A 121 -7.87 6.72 1.34
N ALA A 122 -6.56 6.59 1.19
CA ALA A 122 -5.81 5.40 1.57
C ALA A 122 -6.06 4.99 3.04
N ALA A 123 -6.24 5.97 3.92
CA ALA A 123 -6.52 5.75 5.34
C ALA A 123 -8.01 5.91 5.72
N TYR A 124 -8.92 5.96 4.72
CA TYR A 124 -10.35 6.12 4.99
C TYR A 124 -11.03 4.76 5.18
N ALA A 125 -11.10 4.32 6.43
CA ALA A 125 -11.68 3.03 6.79
C ALA A 125 -12.23 3.03 8.22
N ASP A 126 -12.92 1.96 8.61
CA ASP A 126 -13.33 1.75 10.00
C ASP A 126 -12.12 1.38 10.88
N HIS A 127 -12.19 1.67 12.18
CA HIS A 127 -11.07 1.45 13.11
C HIS A 127 -10.62 -0.01 13.17
N GLU A 128 -11.55 -0.93 13.07
CA GLU A 128 -11.26 -2.36 13.09
C GLU A 128 -10.43 -2.75 11.86
N GLN A 129 -10.81 -2.26 10.69
CA GLN A 129 -10.04 -2.49 9.48
C GLN A 129 -8.63 -1.89 9.60
N GLU A 130 -8.56 -0.62 9.95
CA GLU A 130 -7.30 0.10 10.10
C GLU A 130 -6.34 -0.61 11.08
N PHE A 131 -6.86 -1.10 12.22
CA PHE A 131 -6.03 -1.79 13.19
C PHE A 131 -5.46 -3.09 12.61
N PHE A 132 -6.27 -3.91 11.97
CA PHE A 132 -5.78 -5.16 11.39
C PHE A 132 -4.85 -4.92 10.21
N ASP A 133 -5.16 -3.97 9.34
CA ASP A 133 -4.35 -3.64 8.18
C ASP A 133 -3.00 -3.01 8.57
N MET A 134 -3.02 -1.98 9.41
CA MET A 134 -1.84 -1.18 9.72
C MET A 134 -1.02 -1.71 10.90
N VAL A 135 -1.56 -2.60 11.73
CA VAL A 135 -0.87 -3.17 12.88
C VAL A 135 -0.79 -4.68 12.79
N GLY A 136 -1.90 -5.37 12.62
CA GLY A 136 -1.96 -6.83 12.61
C GLY A 136 -1.14 -7.45 11.49
N VAL A 137 -1.40 -7.05 10.25
CA VAL A 137 -0.68 -7.57 9.06
C VAL A 137 0.83 -7.29 9.13
N PRO A 138 1.32 -6.06 9.44
CA PRO A 138 2.75 -5.82 9.63
C PRO A 138 3.42 -6.63 10.73
N VAL A 139 2.71 -6.88 11.84
CA VAL A 139 3.24 -7.72 12.94
C VAL A 139 3.35 -9.18 12.50
N MET A 140 2.34 -9.72 11.82
CA MET A 140 2.40 -11.07 11.24
C MET A 140 3.54 -11.20 10.24
N THR A 141 3.75 -10.20 9.41
CA THR A 141 4.86 -10.12 8.47
C THR A 141 6.21 -10.13 9.18
N TYR A 142 6.38 -9.30 10.20
CA TYR A 142 7.59 -9.25 11.00
C TYR A 142 7.95 -10.62 11.58
N PHE A 143 7.01 -11.28 12.26
CA PHE A 143 7.25 -12.60 12.83
C PHE A 143 7.53 -13.65 11.76
N SER A 144 6.85 -13.61 10.62
CA SER A 144 7.12 -14.52 9.51
C SER A 144 8.56 -14.38 9.00
N LEU A 145 9.04 -13.16 8.80
CA LEU A 145 10.40 -12.91 8.34
C LEU A 145 11.44 -13.30 9.40
N LYS A 146 11.16 -13.05 10.67
CA LYS A 146 12.01 -13.55 11.77
C LYS A 146 12.10 -15.07 11.80
N LEU A 147 11.01 -15.78 11.55
CA LEU A 147 10.99 -17.24 11.47
C LEU A 147 11.78 -17.74 10.26
N PHE A 148 11.85 -17.00 9.17
CA PHE A 148 12.71 -17.31 8.01
C PHE A 148 14.19 -16.98 8.26
N GLY A 149 14.54 -16.48 9.44
CA GLY A 149 15.92 -16.20 9.84
C GLY A 149 16.45 -14.83 9.41
N LEU A 150 15.60 -13.91 8.92
CA LEU A 150 16.04 -12.56 8.58
C LEU A 150 16.31 -11.75 9.85
N PRO A 151 17.29 -10.85 9.82
CA PRO A 151 17.63 -9.99 10.97
C PRO A 151 16.46 -9.13 11.44
N MET A 152 15.77 -8.45 10.53
CA MET A 152 14.60 -7.60 10.81
C MET A 152 14.75 -6.80 12.11
N GLY A 153 15.79 -5.97 12.18
CA GLY A 153 15.99 -5.06 13.30
C GLY A 153 15.03 -3.88 13.24
N PHE A 154 15.13 -2.98 14.23
CA PHE A 154 14.25 -1.82 14.31
C PHE A 154 14.34 -0.91 13.09
N TYR A 155 15.56 -0.60 12.63
CA TYR A 155 15.77 0.34 11.52
C TYR A 155 15.37 -0.27 10.18
N GLU A 156 15.63 -1.56 9.95
CA GLU A 156 15.20 -2.31 8.78
C GLU A 156 13.67 -2.34 8.72
N TRP A 157 13.02 -2.66 9.84
CA TRP A 157 11.55 -2.68 9.89
C TRP A 157 10.94 -1.30 9.73
N TRP A 158 11.58 -0.25 10.27
CA TRP A 158 11.17 1.13 10.05
C TRP A 158 11.18 1.51 8.56
N ILE A 159 12.26 1.17 7.85
CA ILE A 159 12.37 1.40 6.40
C ILE A 159 11.26 0.65 5.66
N CYS A 160 10.99 -0.61 6.02
CA CYS A 160 9.89 -1.38 5.45
C CYS A 160 8.52 -0.73 5.70
N HIS A 161 8.32 -0.11 6.87
CA HIS A 161 7.07 0.63 7.16
C HIS A 161 6.90 1.88 6.29
N GLU A 162 7.97 2.66 6.10
CA GLU A 162 7.93 3.84 5.20
C GLU A 162 7.62 3.41 3.76
N TYR A 163 8.26 2.36 3.31
CA TYR A 163 8.03 1.76 2.00
C TYR A 163 6.56 1.34 1.80
N VAL A 164 5.99 0.60 2.75
CA VAL A 164 4.59 0.14 2.68
C VAL A 164 3.62 1.32 2.73
N ALA A 165 3.89 2.33 3.55
CA ALA A 165 3.06 3.53 3.59
C ALA A 165 3.05 4.27 2.25
N PHE A 166 4.21 4.38 1.59
CA PHE A 166 4.29 4.95 0.25
C PHE A 166 3.49 4.14 -0.77
N ALA A 167 3.66 2.82 -0.77
CA ALA A 167 2.94 1.93 -1.67
C ALA A 167 1.41 2.03 -1.52
N GLU A 168 0.94 2.14 -0.29
CA GLU A 168 -0.48 2.32 0.04
C GLU A 168 -1.04 3.63 -0.54
N VAL A 169 -0.34 4.73 -0.30
CA VAL A 169 -0.75 6.05 -0.79
C VAL A 169 -0.66 6.12 -2.33
N LEU A 170 0.36 5.49 -2.93
CA LEU A 170 0.53 5.40 -4.38
C LEU A 170 -0.59 4.57 -5.03
N GLY A 171 -0.91 3.40 -4.47
CA GLY A 171 -1.99 2.54 -4.97
C GLY A 171 -3.36 3.24 -5.02
N HIS A 172 -3.65 4.08 -4.00
CA HIS A 172 -4.89 4.86 -3.95
C HIS A 172 -4.85 6.16 -4.76
N SER A 173 -3.71 6.50 -5.38
CA SER A 173 -3.56 7.81 -6.04
C SER A 173 -4.41 7.97 -7.30
N GLY A 174 -4.74 6.88 -7.97
CA GLY A 174 -5.44 6.89 -9.24
C GLY A 174 -4.70 7.61 -10.37
N LEU A 175 -3.38 7.80 -10.25
CA LEU A 175 -2.57 8.50 -11.24
C LEU A 175 -2.56 7.76 -12.57
N ARG A 176 -2.70 8.50 -13.68
CA ARG A 176 -2.49 7.98 -15.03
C ARG A 176 -1.00 7.92 -15.37
N ILE A 177 -0.26 7.20 -14.54
CA ILE A 177 1.17 6.96 -14.71
C ILE A 177 1.38 5.45 -14.60
N HIS A 178 2.09 4.86 -15.57
CA HIS A 178 2.53 3.49 -15.41
C HIS A 178 3.67 3.45 -14.39
N SER A 179 3.31 3.07 -13.17
CA SER A 179 4.27 2.93 -12.07
C SER A 179 3.90 1.70 -11.27
N GLY A 180 4.81 0.74 -11.22
CA GLY A 180 4.75 -0.34 -10.25
C GLY A 180 5.11 0.18 -8.84
N VAL A 181 4.70 -0.56 -7.84
CA VAL A 181 5.17 -0.32 -6.47
C VAL A 181 6.69 -0.59 -6.44
N PRO A 182 7.52 0.38 -6.02
CA PRO A 182 8.96 0.19 -5.95
C PRO A 182 9.29 -1.04 -5.11
N SER A 183 10.12 -1.93 -5.61
CA SER A 183 10.57 -3.13 -4.88
C SER A 183 11.98 -3.49 -5.29
N THR A 184 12.80 -3.89 -4.33
CA THR A 184 14.13 -4.43 -4.59
C THR A 184 14.09 -5.75 -5.35
N MET A 185 12.92 -6.42 -5.37
CA MET A 185 12.63 -7.63 -6.16
C MET A 185 11.71 -7.34 -7.36
N GLY A 186 11.55 -6.08 -7.77
CA GLY A 186 10.67 -5.67 -8.86
C GLY A 186 10.97 -6.40 -10.17
N TRP A 187 12.26 -6.59 -10.51
CA TRP A 187 12.68 -7.35 -11.68
C TRP A 187 12.16 -8.80 -11.68
N LEU A 188 12.14 -9.44 -10.49
CA LEU A 188 11.63 -10.80 -10.35
C LEU A 188 10.10 -10.83 -10.48
N LEU A 189 9.40 -9.88 -9.86
CA LEU A 189 7.95 -9.76 -9.98
C LEU A 189 7.53 -9.52 -11.44
N GLN A 190 8.27 -8.69 -12.18
CA GLN A 190 8.03 -8.45 -13.61
C GLN A 190 8.21 -9.70 -14.46
N MET A 191 9.22 -10.54 -14.19
CA MET A 191 9.42 -11.81 -14.90
C MET A 191 8.20 -12.75 -14.81
N PHE A 192 7.45 -12.68 -13.71
CA PHE A 192 6.25 -13.50 -13.48
C PHE A 192 4.94 -12.73 -13.68
N ASP A 193 5.01 -11.51 -14.24
CA ASP A 193 3.87 -10.61 -14.39
C ASP A 193 3.09 -10.45 -13.06
N ALA A 194 3.85 -10.41 -11.97
CA ALA A 194 3.37 -10.30 -10.60
C ALA A 194 3.61 -8.89 -10.00
N GLU A 195 4.09 -7.96 -10.82
CA GLU A 195 4.19 -6.55 -10.45
C GLU A 195 2.80 -5.94 -10.35
N ILE A 196 2.53 -5.23 -9.25
CA ILE A 196 1.33 -4.43 -9.09
C ILE A 196 1.59 -3.02 -9.62
N VAL A 197 0.61 -2.45 -10.32
CA VAL A 197 0.61 -1.05 -10.76
C VAL A 197 -0.58 -0.31 -10.15
N ILE A 198 -0.57 1.02 -10.23
CA ILE A 198 -1.62 1.87 -9.65
C ILE A 198 -3.01 1.44 -10.12
N GLU A 199 -3.16 1.08 -11.39
CA GLU A 199 -4.44 0.67 -11.96
C GLU A 199 -5.02 -0.60 -11.33
N ASP A 200 -4.20 -1.53 -10.86
CA ASP A 200 -4.69 -2.77 -10.26
C ASP A 200 -5.55 -2.47 -9.02
N HIS A 201 -5.09 -1.58 -8.16
CA HIS A 201 -5.84 -1.18 -6.97
C HIS A 201 -6.97 -0.19 -7.29
N ASP A 202 -6.78 0.70 -8.24
CA ASP A 202 -7.82 1.59 -8.74
C ASP A 202 -9.01 0.78 -9.32
N LEU A 203 -8.75 -0.28 -10.09
CA LEU A 203 -9.79 -1.19 -10.58
C LEU A 203 -10.49 -1.94 -9.46
N HIS A 204 -9.77 -2.32 -8.41
CA HIS A 204 -10.34 -2.93 -7.22
C HIS A 204 -11.41 -2.03 -6.60
N HIS A 205 -11.17 -0.73 -6.50
CA HIS A 205 -12.15 0.25 -6.03
C HIS A 205 -13.25 0.55 -7.05
N ARG A 206 -12.89 0.87 -8.29
CA ARG A 206 -13.83 1.29 -9.32
C ARG A 206 -14.85 0.21 -9.69
N LYS A 207 -14.37 -1.01 -9.92
CA LYS A 207 -15.19 -2.14 -10.39
C LYS A 207 -15.56 -3.10 -9.27
N GLY A 208 -14.83 -3.06 -8.16
CA GLY A 208 -15.05 -3.93 -7.02
C GLY A 208 -16.13 -3.39 -6.08
N TRP A 209 -16.80 -4.30 -5.44
CA TRP A 209 -17.68 -4.08 -4.30
C TRP A 209 -17.53 -5.31 -3.41
N ARG A 210 -18.59 -5.84 -2.87
CA ARG A 210 -18.52 -7.06 -2.07
C ARG A 210 -17.88 -8.25 -2.81
N LYS A 211 -18.17 -8.43 -4.11
CA LYS A 211 -17.38 -9.30 -4.98
C LYS A 211 -16.36 -8.44 -5.70
N SER A 212 -15.10 -8.79 -5.56
CA SER A 212 -14.01 -7.99 -6.09
C SER A 212 -12.89 -8.87 -6.66
N HIS A 213 -11.81 -8.26 -7.01
CA HIS A 213 -10.60 -8.78 -7.62
C HIS A 213 -9.41 -7.92 -7.20
N ASN A 214 -8.18 -8.30 -7.55
CA ASN A 214 -6.96 -7.56 -7.21
C ASN A 214 -6.89 -7.21 -5.71
N TYR A 215 -6.85 -8.24 -4.87
CA TYR A 215 -6.86 -8.10 -3.41
C TYR A 215 -5.49 -7.72 -2.83
N GLY A 216 -4.40 -7.90 -3.60
CA GLY A 216 -3.06 -7.49 -3.21
C GLY A 216 -2.88 -5.98 -3.21
N LYS A 217 -1.87 -5.48 -2.47
CA LYS A 217 -1.52 -4.05 -2.43
C LYS A 217 -0.03 -3.74 -2.58
N GLN A 218 0.82 -4.76 -2.48
CA GLN A 218 2.27 -4.61 -2.66
C GLN A 218 2.74 -5.35 -3.91
N THR A 219 2.09 -6.44 -4.25
CA THR A 219 2.37 -7.28 -5.40
C THR A 219 1.07 -7.78 -6.02
N ARG A 220 1.15 -8.28 -7.24
CA ARG A 220 0.06 -9.00 -7.89
C ARG A 220 0.23 -10.53 -7.76
N LEU A 221 1.26 -10.97 -7.03
CA LEU A 221 1.68 -12.37 -6.95
C LEU A 221 0.56 -13.28 -6.44
N TRP A 222 -0.08 -12.90 -5.34
CA TRP A 222 -1.11 -13.72 -4.70
C TRP A 222 -2.40 -13.74 -5.50
N ASP A 223 -2.76 -12.61 -6.12
CA ASP A 223 -3.88 -12.56 -7.05
C ASP A 223 -3.68 -13.48 -8.26
N ARG A 224 -2.45 -13.58 -8.78
CA ARG A 224 -2.13 -14.53 -9.85
C ARG A 224 -2.20 -15.98 -9.39
N ILE A 225 -1.62 -16.29 -8.24
CA ILE A 225 -1.61 -17.65 -7.69
C ILE A 225 -3.05 -18.14 -7.42
N PHE A 226 -3.90 -17.27 -6.90
CA PHE A 226 -5.28 -17.61 -6.54
C PHE A 226 -6.34 -17.24 -7.57
N GLY A 227 -5.93 -16.76 -8.76
CA GLY A 227 -6.81 -16.50 -9.88
C GLY A 227 -7.80 -15.34 -9.65
N THR A 228 -7.39 -14.30 -8.91
CA THR A 228 -8.23 -13.14 -8.59
C THR A 228 -7.79 -11.87 -9.30
N CYS A 229 -6.88 -11.95 -10.27
CA CYS A 229 -6.52 -10.84 -11.14
C CYS A 229 -7.68 -10.42 -12.03
N THR A 230 -7.81 -9.11 -12.28
CA THR A 230 -8.58 -8.59 -13.41
C THR A 230 -7.66 -8.00 -14.47
N GLU A 231 -8.13 -7.93 -15.71
CA GLU A 231 -7.37 -7.32 -16.80
C GLU A 231 -7.28 -5.81 -16.59
N ARG A 232 -6.09 -5.27 -16.86
CA ARG A 232 -5.83 -3.83 -16.92
C ARG A 232 -6.48 -3.25 -18.15
N ILE A 233 -6.81 -1.97 -18.12
CA ILE A 233 -7.49 -1.27 -19.22
C ILE A 233 -6.56 -0.19 -19.79
N GLU A 234 -5.90 0.55 -18.92
CA GLU A 234 -5.07 1.69 -19.29
C GLU A 234 -3.57 1.35 -19.19
N SER A 235 -3.18 0.58 -18.17
CA SER A 235 -1.77 0.18 -17.93
C SER A 235 -1.37 -1.04 -18.75
N GLU A 236 -1.78 -1.11 -19.99
CA GLU A 236 -1.36 -2.13 -20.97
C GLU A 236 -0.15 -1.65 -21.75
N LYS A 237 0.71 -2.58 -22.20
CA LYS A 237 1.95 -2.26 -22.92
C LYS A 237 1.73 -1.36 -24.13
N GLY A 238 0.61 -1.54 -24.85
CA GLY A 238 0.26 -0.73 -26.02
C GLY A 238 -0.13 0.71 -25.72
N ASN A 239 -0.47 1.00 -24.48
CA ASN A 239 -0.93 2.33 -24.02
C ASN A 239 0.18 3.13 -23.31
N ILE A 240 1.32 2.47 -23.00
CA ILE A 240 2.41 3.13 -22.27
C ILE A 240 3.19 4.02 -23.22
N ASP A 241 3.28 5.30 -22.90
CA ASP A 241 4.15 6.25 -23.57
C ASP A 241 5.56 6.17 -23.00
N TYR A 242 6.45 5.51 -23.74
CA TYR A 242 7.85 5.35 -23.36
C TYR A 242 8.73 6.57 -23.69
N GLU A 243 8.21 7.53 -24.47
CA GLU A 243 8.95 8.72 -24.87
C GLU A 243 8.76 9.86 -23.86
N ASN A 244 7.54 10.02 -23.34
CA ASN A 244 7.21 11.06 -22.37
C ASN A 244 7.18 10.50 -20.95
N THR A 245 8.34 10.42 -20.32
CA THR A 245 8.46 9.92 -18.94
C THR A 245 7.98 10.95 -17.92
N ALA A 246 7.30 10.48 -16.89
CA ALA A 246 6.90 11.33 -15.79
C ALA A 246 8.09 11.64 -14.87
N GLU A 247 8.29 12.93 -14.59
CA GLU A 247 9.29 13.37 -13.62
C GLU A 247 8.68 13.44 -12.22
N MET A 248 9.27 12.69 -11.28
CA MET A 248 8.91 12.77 -9.87
C MET A 248 9.63 13.97 -9.23
N PRO A 249 8.94 15.01 -8.76
CA PRO A 249 9.61 16.11 -8.07
C PRO A 249 10.16 15.59 -6.75
N LEU A 250 11.45 15.83 -6.51
CA LEU A 250 12.09 15.47 -5.24
C LEU A 250 11.78 16.50 -4.13
N PHE A 251 11.34 17.72 -4.52
CA PHE A 251 11.00 18.82 -3.62
C PHE A 251 9.77 19.60 -4.10
#